data_10c064f5df6896b2f078bc9f746a3539
#
_entry.id   10c064f5df6896b2f078bc9f746a3539
#
_cell.length_a   1.000
_cell.length_b   1.000
_cell.length_c   1.000
_cell.angle_alpha   90.00
_cell.angle_beta   90.00
_cell.angle_gamma   90.00
#
_symmetry.space_group_name_H-M   'P 1'
#
loop_
_entity.id
_entity.type
_entity.pdbx_description
1 polymer ?
#
loop_
_entity_poly.entity_id
_entity_poly.type
_entity_poly.pdbx_seq_one_letter_code
_entity_poly.pdbx_strand_id
1 'polypeptide(L)'
;YGKFREAVIRGEIPVCKEISMEMNRIDDLIANPGIYYDDKAVEGWIKYCEAEMTLTDGSDLHLLDSFKLWGEQVFGWYYFVERTVYEPNADGRGGHYVKKMIKKRLVNKQYLIVGRGAAKSIYDSCIQSFFENVDTSTTHQITTAPTMKLAEEVMSPIRTAITRARGPVFQFLTQGSLQNTTGSQANRVKLASTKKLSLIHISEPTRLLS
;
A
#
# COMPACT_ATOMS: atom_id res chain seq x y z
N TYR A 1 -11.99 12.87 -2.21
CA TYR A 1 -12.77 12.84 -3.47
C TYR A 1 -13.76 13.99 -3.57
N GLY A 2 -14.64 14.21 -2.59
CA GLY A 2 -15.70 15.22 -2.65
C GLY A 2 -15.22 16.62 -3.02
N LYS A 3 -14.20 17.15 -2.32
CA LYS A 3 -13.63 18.48 -2.62
C LYS A 3 -13.03 18.56 -4.03
N PHE A 4 -12.36 17.54 -4.47
CA PHE A 4 -11.79 17.46 -5.82
C PHE A 4 -12.91 17.48 -6.88
N ARG A 5 -13.94 16.65 -6.68
CA ARG A 5 -15.11 16.59 -7.56
C ARG A 5 -15.82 17.93 -7.69
N GLU A 6 -16.05 18.61 -6.57
CA GLU A 6 -16.66 19.95 -6.56
C GLU A 6 -15.82 20.98 -7.34
N ALA A 7 -14.50 20.98 -7.15
CA ALA A 7 -13.59 21.89 -7.86
C ALA A 7 -13.60 21.64 -9.38
N VAL A 8 -13.69 20.36 -9.80
CA VAL A 8 -13.83 20.00 -11.22
C VAL A 8 -15.17 20.47 -11.77
N ILE A 9 -16.27 20.27 -11.05
CA ILE A 9 -17.61 20.73 -11.48
C ILE A 9 -17.67 22.24 -11.59
N ARG A 10 -17.00 22.98 -10.69
CA ARG A 10 -16.90 24.45 -10.77
C ARG A 10 -15.95 24.95 -11.87
N GLY A 11 -15.25 24.04 -12.56
CA GLY A 11 -14.28 24.39 -13.60
C GLY A 11 -12.95 24.96 -13.07
N GLU A 12 -12.69 24.83 -11.77
CA GLU A 12 -11.44 25.30 -11.13
C GLU A 12 -10.26 24.38 -11.47
N ILE A 13 -10.55 23.10 -11.68
CA ILE A 13 -9.56 22.09 -12.05
C ILE A 13 -9.94 21.48 -13.41
N PRO A 14 -9.16 21.75 -14.46
CA PRO A 14 -9.37 21.09 -15.74
C PRO A 14 -8.96 19.62 -15.65
N VAL A 15 -9.82 18.73 -16.14
CA VAL A 15 -9.55 17.28 -16.14
C VAL A 15 -9.71 16.69 -17.54
N CYS A 16 -8.96 15.64 -17.81
CA CYS A 16 -9.11 14.85 -19.04
C CYS A 16 -10.35 13.94 -18.97
N LYS A 17 -10.74 13.40 -20.12
CA LYS A 17 -11.90 12.51 -20.24
C LYS A 17 -11.83 11.31 -19.30
N GLU A 18 -10.65 10.72 -19.14
CA GLU A 18 -10.41 9.53 -18.29
C GLU A 18 -10.68 9.84 -16.82
N ILE A 19 -10.28 11.01 -16.34
CA ILE A 19 -10.60 11.47 -14.98
C ILE A 19 -12.11 11.66 -14.80
N SER A 20 -12.79 12.24 -15.80
CA SER A 20 -14.26 12.39 -15.75
C SER A 20 -14.96 11.03 -15.71
N MET A 21 -14.48 10.05 -16.49
CA MET A 21 -15.01 8.68 -16.45
C MET A 21 -14.80 8.02 -15.09
N GLU A 22 -13.63 8.22 -14.47
CA GLU A 22 -13.36 7.70 -13.13
C GLU A 22 -14.24 8.36 -12.06
N MET A 23 -14.51 9.66 -12.18
CA MET A 23 -15.45 10.35 -11.29
C MET A 23 -16.86 9.74 -11.38
N ASN A 24 -17.35 9.47 -12.59
CA ASN A 24 -18.65 8.81 -12.77
C ASN A 24 -18.65 7.41 -12.15
N ARG A 25 -17.57 6.64 -12.34
CA ARG A 25 -17.43 5.32 -11.70
C ARG A 25 -17.47 5.41 -10.18
N ILE A 26 -16.86 6.42 -9.59
CA ILE A 26 -16.90 6.63 -8.12
C ILE A 26 -18.33 6.99 -7.68
N ASP A 27 -19.03 7.83 -8.43
CA ASP A 27 -20.43 8.17 -8.15
C ASP A 27 -21.32 6.90 -8.17
N ASP A 28 -21.11 6.00 -9.12
CA ASP A 28 -21.78 4.70 -9.18
C ASP A 28 -21.46 3.80 -7.98
N LEU A 29 -20.21 3.82 -7.50
CA LEU A 29 -19.81 3.11 -6.27
C LEU A 29 -20.54 3.66 -5.04
N ILE A 30 -20.64 4.97 -4.92
CA ILE A 30 -21.36 5.64 -3.82
C ILE A 30 -22.84 5.26 -3.82
N ALA A 31 -23.44 5.13 -5.00
CA ALA A 31 -24.84 4.75 -5.16
C ALA A 31 -25.12 3.26 -4.88
N ASN A 32 -24.08 2.41 -4.82
CA ASN A 32 -24.25 0.96 -4.63
C ASN A 32 -24.40 0.61 -3.14
N PRO A 33 -25.55 0.08 -2.69
CA PRO A 33 -25.80 -0.21 -1.27
C PRO A 33 -24.93 -1.32 -0.67
N GLY A 34 -24.27 -2.13 -1.51
CA GLY A 34 -23.36 -3.20 -1.08
C GLY A 34 -21.90 -2.75 -0.93
N ILE A 35 -21.59 -1.51 -1.28
CA ILE A 35 -20.24 -0.94 -1.22
C ILE A 35 -20.22 0.16 -0.17
N TYR A 36 -19.16 0.18 0.62
CA TYR A 36 -18.98 1.11 1.73
C TYR A 36 -17.69 1.89 1.56
N TYR A 37 -17.68 3.11 2.04
CA TYR A 37 -16.50 3.96 2.07
C TYR A 37 -15.98 4.13 3.51
N ASP A 38 -14.67 4.01 3.69
CA ASP A 38 -13.97 4.13 4.96
C ASP A 38 -12.96 5.29 4.91
N ASP A 39 -13.41 6.46 5.30
CA ASP A 39 -12.60 7.69 5.37
C ASP A 39 -11.44 7.55 6.35
N LYS A 40 -11.64 6.84 7.47
CA LYS A 40 -10.62 6.62 8.49
C LYS A 40 -9.46 5.76 7.97
N ALA A 41 -9.75 4.79 7.10
CA ALA A 41 -8.70 3.98 6.48
C ALA A 41 -7.84 4.85 5.54
N VAL A 42 -8.45 5.75 4.78
CA VAL A 42 -7.74 6.68 3.90
C VAL A 42 -6.90 7.68 4.70
N GLU A 43 -7.50 8.32 5.71
CA GLU A 43 -6.78 9.23 6.60
C GLU A 43 -5.63 8.54 7.33
N GLY A 44 -5.85 7.30 7.79
CA GLY A 44 -4.83 6.49 8.45
C GLY A 44 -3.64 6.24 7.55
N TRP A 45 -3.89 5.90 6.27
CA TRP A 45 -2.82 5.73 5.27
C TRP A 45 -2.07 7.04 5.00
N ILE A 46 -2.78 8.17 4.81
CA ILE A 46 -2.16 9.47 4.57
C ILE A 46 -1.27 9.87 5.76
N LYS A 47 -1.81 9.82 6.97
CA LYS A 47 -1.08 10.14 8.19
C LYS A 47 0.14 9.25 8.40
N TYR A 48 0.01 7.94 8.12
CA TYR A 48 1.13 7.01 8.16
C TYR A 48 2.22 7.43 7.17
N CYS A 49 1.88 7.67 5.92
CA CYS A 49 2.88 8.03 4.90
C CYS A 49 3.61 9.33 5.26
N GLU A 50 2.90 10.36 5.67
CA GLU A 50 3.51 11.66 6.01
C GLU A 50 4.32 11.62 7.32
N ALA A 51 3.98 10.72 8.26
CA ALA A 51 4.72 10.56 9.51
C ALA A 51 5.94 9.63 9.41
N GLU A 52 5.81 8.54 8.67
CA GLU A 52 6.81 7.45 8.66
C GLU A 52 7.74 7.50 7.45
N MET A 53 7.22 7.88 6.27
CA MET A 53 7.99 7.83 5.04
C MET A 53 8.80 9.12 4.84
N THR A 54 9.94 8.96 4.16
CA THR A 54 10.81 10.08 3.77
C THR A 54 11.18 9.97 2.30
N LEU A 55 11.52 11.07 1.70
CA LEU A 55 12.13 11.07 0.36
C LEU A 55 13.54 10.46 0.43
N THR A 56 14.09 10.11 -0.72
CA THR A 56 15.44 9.47 -0.81
C THR A 56 16.57 10.34 -0.27
N ASP A 57 16.42 11.67 -0.36
CA ASP A 57 17.33 12.65 0.24
C ASP A 57 17.11 12.80 1.77
N GLY A 58 16.00 12.22 2.26
CA GLY A 58 15.62 12.20 3.66
C GLY A 58 14.82 13.39 4.13
N SER A 59 14.36 14.21 3.22
CA SER A 59 13.37 15.24 3.52
C SER A 59 12.00 14.62 3.83
N ASP A 60 11.13 15.40 4.43
CA ASP A 60 9.78 14.97 4.78
C ASP A 60 8.96 14.70 3.53
N LEU A 61 8.21 13.60 3.58
CA LEU A 61 7.26 13.29 2.52
C LEU A 61 5.94 14.03 2.78
N HIS A 62 5.55 14.86 1.83
CA HIS A 62 4.19 15.39 1.74
C HIS A 62 3.50 14.77 0.54
N LEU A 63 2.40 14.06 0.79
CA LEU A 63 1.68 13.39 -0.28
C LEU A 63 1.02 14.40 -1.22
N LEU A 64 1.31 14.27 -2.50
CA LEU A 64 0.60 15.02 -3.54
C LEU A 64 -0.88 14.64 -3.57
N ASP A 65 -1.74 15.57 -3.97
CA ASP A 65 -3.18 15.31 -4.06
C ASP A 65 -3.53 14.16 -5.00
N SER A 66 -2.75 13.97 -6.07
CA SER A 66 -2.87 12.79 -6.94
C SER A 66 -2.59 11.48 -6.18
N PHE A 67 -1.60 11.44 -5.30
CA PHE A 67 -1.30 10.27 -4.48
C PHE A 67 -2.43 9.99 -3.48
N LYS A 68 -2.95 11.05 -2.86
CA LYS A 68 -4.09 10.95 -1.94
C LYS A 68 -5.30 10.35 -2.66
N LEU A 69 -5.60 10.82 -3.87
CA LEU A 69 -6.67 10.28 -4.70
C LEU A 69 -6.44 8.81 -5.08
N TRP A 70 -5.21 8.45 -5.49
CA TRP A 70 -4.89 7.05 -5.85
C TRP A 70 -4.95 6.13 -4.64
N GLY A 71 -4.47 6.58 -3.48
CA GLY A 71 -4.56 5.82 -2.23
C GLY A 71 -6.00 5.69 -1.73
N GLU A 72 -6.81 6.71 -1.91
CA GLU A 72 -8.25 6.67 -1.61
C GLU A 72 -8.94 5.53 -2.38
N GLN A 73 -8.60 5.32 -3.65
CA GLN A 73 -9.14 4.21 -4.43
C GLN A 73 -8.74 2.83 -3.84
N VAL A 74 -7.53 2.71 -3.30
CA VAL A 74 -7.03 1.45 -2.74
C VAL A 74 -7.60 1.17 -1.35
N PHE A 75 -7.69 2.18 -0.49
CA PHE A 75 -7.98 2.00 0.93
C PHE A 75 -9.40 2.37 1.34
N GLY A 76 -10.08 3.22 0.55
CA GLY A 76 -11.37 3.78 0.94
C GLY A 76 -12.56 2.85 0.67
N TRP A 77 -12.49 1.99 -0.34
CA TRP A 77 -13.65 1.23 -0.79
C TRP A 77 -13.61 -0.23 -0.35
N TYR A 78 -14.71 -0.72 0.23
CA TYR A 78 -14.81 -2.09 0.72
C TYR A 78 -16.24 -2.64 0.64
N TYR A 79 -16.35 -3.95 0.78
CA TYR A 79 -17.59 -4.70 0.88
C TYR A 79 -17.47 -5.80 1.91
N PHE A 80 -18.59 -6.33 2.35
CA PHE A 80 -18.63 -7.44 3.29
C PHE A 80 -18.96 -8.75 2.59
N VAL A 81 -18.28 -9.83 2.98
CA VAL A 81 -18.52 -11.19 2.49
C VAL A 81 -18.73 -12.11 3.69
N GLU A 82 -19.79 -12.89 3.67
CA GLU A 82 -19.95 -13.97 4.62
C GLU A 82 -18.94 -15.08 4.32
N ARG A 83 -18.15 -15.46 5.31
CA ARG A 83 -17.23 -16.58 5.25
C ARG A 83 -17.36 -17.46 6.48
N THR A 84 -17.25 -18.76 6.26
CA THR A 84 -17.09 -19.73 7.33
C THR A 84 -15.64 -19.74 7.79
N VAL A 85 -15.40 -19.40 9.06
CA VAL A 85 -14.09 -19.34 9.68
C VAL A 85 -14.03 -20.37 10.81
N TYR A 86 -12.92 -21.07 10.91
CA TYR A 86 -12.67 -21.95 12.03
C TYR A 86 -12.19 -21.14 13.23
N GLU A 87 -12.88 -21.27 14.36
CA GLU A 87 -12.49 -20.65 15.62
C GLU A 87 -12.09 -21.74 16.62
N PRO A 88 -10.85 -21.67 17.17
CA PRO A 88 -10.45 -22.57 18.23
C PRO A 88 -11.26 -22.30 19.50
N ASN A 89 -11.57 -23.35 20.25
CA ASN A 89 -12.19 -23.21 21.56
C ASN A 89 -11.25 -22.49 22.54
N ALA A 90 -11.81 -21.85 23.56
CA ALA A 90 -11.03 -21.10 24.55
C ALA A 90 -10.06 -21.99 25.37
N ASP A 91 -10.32 -23.28 25.44
CA ASP A 91 -9.47 -24.29 26.11
C ASP A 91 -8.33 -24.81 25.21
N GLY A 92 -8.24 -24.32 23.97
CA GLY A 92 -7.26 -24.76 22.96
C GLY A 92 -7.48 -26.18 22.41
N ARG A 93 -8.57 -26.84 22.80
CA ARG A 93 -8.90 -28.20 22.35
C ARG A 93 -10.06 -28.17 21.34
N GLY A 94 -9.72 -28.42 20.07
CA GLY A 94 -10.70 -28.39 18.98
C GLY A 94 -11.15 -26.98 18.64
N GLY A 95 -12.29 -26.87 17.96
CA GLY A 95 -12.89 -25.62 17.55
C GLY A 95 -14.17 -25.87 16.76
N HIS A 96 -14.80 -24.82 16.32
CA HIS A 96 -16.05 -24.89 15.57
C HIS A 96 -16.04 -23.90 14.39
N TYR A 97 -16.86 -24.16 13.40
CA TYR A 97 -17.01 -23.27 12.26
C TYR A 97 -18.11 -22.26 12.51
N VAL A 98 -17.77 -20.97 12.37
CA VAL A 98 -18.71 -19.85 12.51
C VAL A 98 -18.78 -19.05 11.21
N LYS A 99 -19.95 -18.56 10.88
CA LYS A 99 -20.15 -17.63 9.78
C LYS A 99 -19.83 -16.21 10.26
N LYS A 100 -18.88 -15.56 9.60
CA LYS A 100 -18.48 -14.17 9.89
C LYS A 100 -18.56 -13.30 8.65
N MET A 101 -19.02 -12.07 8.85
CA MET A 101 -18.91 -11.03 7.84
C MET A 101 -17.49 -10.48 7.85
N ILE A 102 -16.76 -10.71 6.76
CA ILE A 102 -15.38 -10.27 6.60
C ILE A 102 -15.35 -9.05 5.68
N LYS A 103 -14.76 -7.97 6.19
CA LYS A 103 -14.48 -6.75 5.42
C LYS A 103 -13.43 -7.04 4.35
N LYS A 104 -13.74 -6.76 3.09
CA LYS A 104 -12.81 -6.90 1.96
C LYS A 104 -12.69 -5.59 1.21
N ARG A 105 -11.46 -5.23 0.81
CA ARG A 105 -11.25 -4.13 -0.11
C ARG A 105 -11.85 -4.43 -1.46
N LEU A 106 -12.47 -3.42 -2.05
CA LEU A 106 -13.04 -3.50 -3.39
C LEU A 106 -11.92 -3.57 -4.43
N VAL A 107 -10.90 -2.73 -4.29
CA VAL A 107 -9.75 -2.67 -5.20
C VAL A 107 -8.69 -3.66 -4.72
N ASN A 108 -8.43 -4.68 -5.54
CA ASN A 108 -7.39 -5.69 -5.31
C ASN A 108 -6.26 -5.65 -6.36
N LYS A 109 -6.41 -4.81 -7.39
CA LYS A 109 -5.40 -4.56 -8.42
C LYS A 109 -5.46 -3.09 -8.80
N GLN A 110 -4.32 -2.44 -8.85
CA GLN A 110 -4.17 -1.07 -9.32
C GLN A 110 -3.12 -1.03 -10.43
N TYR A 111 -3.47 -0.41 -11.54
CA TYR A 111 -2.55 -0.15 -12.64
C TYR A 111 -2.31 1.35 -12.71
N LEU A 112 -1.06 1.77 -12.52
CA LEU A 112 -0.66 3.16 -12.52
C LEU A 112 0.12 3.48 -13.79
N ILE A 113 -0.53 4.14 -14.75
CA ILE A 113 0.06 4.55 -16.02
C ILE A 113 0.23 6.06 -16.00
N VAL A 114 1.41 6.52 -15.62
CA VAL A 114 1.75 7.94 -15.51
C VAL A 114 3.13 8.21 -16.10
N GLY A 115 3.38 9.45 -16.51
CA GLY A 115 4.62 9.86 -17.13
C GLY A 115 5.88 9.62 -16.28
N ARG A 116 7.05 9.73 -16.91
CA ARG A 116 8.33 9.70 -16.22
C ARG A 116 8.40 10.92 -15.26
N GLY A 117 8.98 10.73 -14.08
CA GLY A 117 9.10 11.80 -13.07
C GLY A 117 7.87 12.02 -12.20
N ALA A 118 6.76 11.28 -12.42
CA ALA A 118 5.55 11.37 -11.61
C ALA A 118 5.65 10.66 -10.24
N ALA A 119 6.86 10.45 -9.72
CA ALA A 119 7.15 9.88 -8.41
C ALA A 119 6.43 8.53 -8.10
N LYS A 120 6.19 7.69 -9.13
CA LYS A 120 5.54 6.38 -8.97
C LYS A 120 6.18 5.50 -7.92
N SER A 121 7.52 5.42 -7.92
CA SER A 121 8.27 4.56 -7.02
C SER A 121 8.07 4.93 -5.55
N ILE A 122 7.98 6.24 -5.23
CA ILE A 122 7.69 6.67 -3.86
C ILE A 122 6.24 6.34 -3.47
N TYR A 123 5.29 6.48 -4.39
CA TYR A 123 3.91 6.06 -4.16
C TYR A 123 3.82 4.56 -3.89
N ASP A 124 4.47 3.73 -4.71
CA ASP A 124 4.52 2.27 -4.51
C ASP A 124 5.19 1.92 -3.18
N SER A 125 6.24 2.65 -2.79
CA SER A 125 6.90 2.50 -1.49
C SER A 125 5.95 2.78 -0.33
N CYS A 126 5.13 3.82 -0.43
CA CYS A 126 4.13 4.19 0.57
C CYS A 126 3.06 3.09 0.71
N ILE A 127 2.55 2.57 -0.41
CA ILE A 127 1.57 1.48 -0.42
C ILE A 127 2.16 0.22 0.22
N GLN A 128 3.35 -0.21 -0.21
CA GLN A 128 4.00 -1.40 0.31
C GLN A 128 4.33 -1.28 1.80
N SER A 129 4.88 -0.15 2.22
CA SER A 129 5.22 0.09 3.62
C SER A 129 4.00 0.05 4.53
N PHE A 130 2.88 0.62 4.10
CA PHE A 130 1.64 0.59 4.88
C PHE A 130 1.07 -0.82 5.00
N PHE A 131 1.02 -1.57 3.89
CA PHE A 131 0.56 -2.96 3.91
C PHE A 131 1.43 -3.86 4.81
N GLU A 132 2.73 -3.62 4.85
CA GLU A 132 3.64 -4.41 5.67
C GLU A 132 3.52 -4.11 7.15
N ASN A 133 3.34 -2.84 7.52
CA ASN A 133 3.49 -2.40 8.89
C ASN A 133 2.16 -2.14 9.62
N VAL A 134 1.11 -1.81 8.91
CA VAL A 134 -0.18 -1.41 9.50
C VAL A 134 -1.27 -2.41 9.14
N ASP A 135 -1.32 -2.86 7.90
CA ASP A 135 -2.35 -3.78 7.45
C ASP A 135 -2.01 -5.23 7.80
N THR A 136 -2.75 -5.76 8.76
CA THR A 136 -2.57 -7.13 9.24
C THR A 136 -3.04 -8.21 8.25
N SER A 137 -3.72 -7.83 7.18
CA SER A 137 -4.25 -8.78 6.18
C SER A 137 -3.18 -9.27 5.19
N THR A 138 -2.05 -8.55 5.09
CA THR A 138 -0.97 -8.84 4.14
C THR A 138 0.20 -9.49 4.86
N THR A 139 0.59 -10.69 4.39
CA THR A 139 1.68 -11.47 4.99
C THR A 139 2.97 -11.45 4.17
N HIS A 140 2.87 -11.24 2.86
CA HIS A 140 4.02 -11.24 1.94
C HIS A 140 3.84 -10.18 0.87
N GLN A 141 4.91 -9.45 0.58
CA GLN A 141 4.98 -8.49 -0.50
C GLN A 141 6.13 -8.81 -1.43
N ILE A 142 5.87 -8.69 -2.72
CA ILE A 142 6.84 -8.99 -3.77
C ILE A 142 6.90 -7.78 -4.71
N THR A 143 8.09 -7.21 -4.85
CA THR A 143 8.37 -6.20 -5.87
C THR A 143 9.12 -6.86 -7.01
N THR A 144 8.56 -6.78 -8.21
CA THR A 144 9.14 -7.33 -9.42
C THR A 144 9.47 -6.22 -10.42
N ALA A 145 10.63 -6.30 -11.02
CA ALA A 145 11.06 -5.37 -12.06
C ALA A 145 12.03 -6.07 -13.02
N PRO A 146 12.22 -5.55 -14.26
CA PRO A 146 13.16 -6.11 -15.22
C PRO A 146 14.60 -6.17 -14.73
N THR A 147 14.99 -5.27 -13.82
CA THR A 147 16.33 -5.26 -13.22
C THR A 147 16.25 -5.04 -11.71
N MET A 148 17.22 -5.55 -10.97
CA MET A 148 17.36 -5.34 -9.53
C MET A 148 17.38 -3.85 -9.18
N LYS A 149 18.07 -3.03 -9.99
CA LYS A 149 18.17 -1.58 -9.78
C LYS A 149 16.78 -0.91 -9.79
N LEU A 150 15.92 -1.30 -10.74
CA LEU A 150 14.55 -0.74 -10.82
C LEU A 150 13.67 -1.21 -9.66
N ALA A 151 13.80 -2.46 -9.24
CA ALA A 151 13.09 -2.95 -8.07
C ALA A 151 13.55 -2.23 -6.78
N GLU A 152 14.84 -1.90 -6.72
CA GLU A 152 15.44 -1.19 -5.60
C GLU A 152 14.96 0.27 -5.48
N GLU A 153 14.55 0.91 -6.58
CA GLU A 153 13.95 2.25 -6.57
C GLU A 153 12.68 2.33 -5.69
N VAL A 154 11.92 1.24 -5.59
CA VAL A 154 10.76 1.15 -4.70
C VAL A 154 11.17 0.83 -3.27
N MET A 155 12.18 -0.01 -3.08
CA MET A 155 12.61 -0.44 -1.74
C MET A 155 13.48 0.60 -1.03
N SER A 156 14.19 1.45 -1.77
CA SER A 156 15.11 2.44 -1.19
C SER A 156 14.43 3.44 -0.25
N PRO A 157 13.29 4.06 -0.61
CA PRO A 157 12.56 4.95 0.31
C PRO A 157 12.11 4.24 1.60
N ILE A 158 11.67 2.98 1.50
CA ILE A 158 11.26 2.19 2.67
C ILE A 158 12.46 1.96 3.60
N ARG A 159 13.61 1.56 3.05
CA ARG A 159 14.84 1.36 3.85
C ARG A 159 15.29 2.66 4.52
N THR A 160 15.26 3.77 3.79
CA THR A 160 15.60 5.09 4.32
C THR A 160 14.70 5.47 5.48
N ALA A 161 13.39 5.28 5.32
CA ALA A 161 12.41 5.57 6.36
C ALA A 161 12.63 4.70 7.62
N ILE A 162 12.86 3.39 7.44
CA ILE A 162 13.16 2.46 8.53
C ILE A 162 14.45 2.85 9.25
N THR A 163 15.50 3.19 8.50
CA THR A 163 16.81 3.57 9.09
C THR A 163 16.71 4.85 9.89
N ARG A 164 15.90 5.80 9.45
CA ARG A 164 15.71 7.07 10.15
C ARG A 164 14.74 6.98 11.30
N ALA A 165 13.76 6.06 11.23
CA ALA A 165 12.76 5.77 12.26
C ALA A 165 12.15 7.06 12.85
N ARG A 166 11.70 8.00 12.01
CA ARG A 166 11.20 9.30 12.46
C ARG A 166 9.81 9.20 13.09
N GLY A 167 8.95 8.40 12.47
CA GLY A 167 7.58 8.21 12.94
C GLY A 167 7.45 7.13 14.02
N PRO A 168 6.32 7.13 14.75
CA PRO A 168 6.11 6.25 15.90
C PRO A 168 6.09 4.75 15.52
N VAL A 169 5.65 4.39 14.32
CA VAL A 169 5.59 2.99 13.88
C VAL A 169 7.01 2.45 13.67
N PHE A 170 7.85 3.16 12.92
CA PHE A 170 9.23 2.72 12.71
C PHE A 170 10.07 2.82 13.97
N GLN A 171 9.84 3.82 14.82
CA GLN A 171 10.51 3.86 16.14
C GLN A 171 10.17 2.62 16.95
N PHE A 172 8.90 2.23 17.04
CA PHE A 172 8.50 1.01 17.74
C PHE A 172 9.10 -0.25 17.12
N LEU A 173 9.09 -0.37 15.79
CA LEU A 173 9.62 -1.54 15.09
C LEU A 173 11.13 -1.66 15.18
N THR A 174 11.86 -0.55 15.34
CA THR A 174 13.33 -0.53 15.39
C THR A 174 13.91 -0.63 16.81
N GLN A 175 13.09 -0.48 17.85
CA GLN A 175 13.52 -0.64 19.23
C GLN A 175 14.16 -2.00 19.55
N GLY A 176 14.03 -3.00 18.68
CA GLY A 176 14.56 -4.34 18.84
C GLY A 176 15.62 -4.78 17.81
N SER A 177 16.43 -3.90 17.26
CA SER A 177 17.52 -4.17 16.29
C SER A 177 17.11 -4.39 14.82
N LEU A 178 17.47 -3.44 13.97
CA LEU A 178 17.60 -3.60 12.52
C LEU A 178 18.84 -4.47 12.22
N GLN A 179 18.62 -5.67 11.69
CA GLN A 179 19.72 -6.46 11.13
C GLN A 179 19.78 -6.25 9.62
N ASN A 180 20.77 -5.48 9.16
CA ASN A 180 21.15 -5.47 7.75
C ASN A 180 21.94 -6.75 7.46
N THR A 181 21.43 -7.57 6.56
CA THR A 181 22.16 -8.74 6.07
C THR A 181 22.94 -8.37 4.82
N THR A 182 24.22 -8.76 4.76
CA THR A 182 25.12 -8.60 3.60
C THR A 182 25.06 -9.83 2.69
N GLY A 183 25.46 -9.68 1.43
CA GLY A 183 25.50 -10.76 0.44
C GLY A 183 24.18 -10.98 -0.32
N SER A 184 23.87 -12.20 -0.70
CA SER A 184 22.65 -12.55 -1.46
C SER A 184 21.35 -12.20 -0.72
N GLN A 185 21.43 -11.87 0.55
CA GLN A 185 20.33 -11.39 1.37
C GLN A 185 20.33 -9.87 1.59
N ALA A 186 21.17 -9.13 0.90
CA ALA A 186 21.32 -7.68 1.05
C ALA A 186 20.01 -6.89 0.84
N ASN A 187 19.03 -7.49 0.15
CA ASN A 187 17.74 -6.89 -0.13
C ASN A 187 16.66 -7.26 0.89
N ARG A 188 17.05 -7.88 1.99
CA ARG A 188 16.15 -8.27 3.06
C ARG A 188 16.34 -7.34 4.25
N VAL A 189 15.29 -6.64 4.64
CA VAL A 189 15.25 -5.88 5.89
C VAL A 189 14.48 -6.72 6.91
N LYS A 190 15.16 -7.09 8.00
CA LYS A 190 14.55 -7.84 9.09
C LYS A 190 14.27 -6.87 10.22
N LEU A 191 13.02 -6.62 10.50
CA LEU A 191 12.58 -5.86 11.65
C LEU A 191 12.52 -6.76 12.89
N ALA A 192 12.57 -6.16 14.07
CA ALA A 192 12.42 -6.89 15.33
C ALA A 192 11.05 -7.61 15.44
N SER A 193 10.03 -7.13 14.74
CA SER A 193 8.77 -7.84 14.58
C SER A 193 8.94 -9.03 13.61
N THR A 194 8.04 -9.99 13.65
CA THR A 194 8.01 -11.17 12.77
C THR A 194 7.81 -10.84 11.28
N LYS A 195 7.54 -9.58 10.94
CA LYS A 195 7.31 -9.14 9.57
C LYS A 195 8.63 -8.97 8.81
N LYS A 196 8.62 -9.35 7.54
CA LYS A 196 9.78 -9.31 6.64
C LYS A 196 9.41 -8.55 5.38
N LEU A 197 10.21 -7.54 5.06
CA LEU A 197 10.24 -6.96 3.72
C LEU A 197 11.26 -7.72 2.87
N SER A 198 10.85 -8.25 1.75
CA SER A 198 11.74 -8.95 0.83
C SER A 198 11.58 -8.44 -0.59
N LEU A 199 12.71 -8.23 -1.24
CA LEU A 199 12.82 -7.95 -2.66
C LEU A 199 13.15 -9.27 -3.37
N ILE A 200 12.34 -9.67 -4.33
CA ILE A 200 12.62 -10.84 -5.17
C ILE A 200 12.97 -10.33 -6.57
N HIS A 201 14.17 -10.63 -7.00
CA HIS A 201 14.57 -10.43 -8.39
C HIS A 201 14.11 -11.63 -9.22
N ILE A 202 13.26 -11.38 -10.20
CA ILE A 202 12.94 -12.35 -11.24
C ILE A 202 13.88 -12.02 -12.40
N SER A 203 14.90 -12.87 -12.61
CA SER A 203 15.73 -12.79 -13.81
C SER A 203 14.85 -12.95 -15.04
N GLU A 204 15.15 -12.19 -16.09
CA GLU A 204 14.52 -12.40 -17.41
C GLU A 204 14.59 -13.89 -17.75
N PRO A 205 13.50 -14.48 -18.25
CA PRO A 205 13.58 -15.82 -18.80
C PRO A 205 14.64 -15.74 -19.93
N THR A 206 15.67 -16.55 -19.79
CA THR A 206 16.72 -16.73 -20.81
C THR A 206 16.00 -16.90 -22.14
N ARG A 207 16.16 -15.94 -23.08
CA ARG A 207 15.69 -16.14 -24.44
C ARG A 207 16.32 -17.43 -24.92
N LEU A 208 15.53 -18.47 -25.03
CA LEU A 208 15.91 -19.66 -25.78
C LEU A 208 16.14 -19.15 -27.22
N LEU A 209 17.41 -18.96 -27.55
CA LEU A 209 17.82 -18.77 -28.91
C LEU A 209 17.50 -20.09 -29.64
N SER A 210 16.40 -20.08 -30.36
CA SER A 210 16.08 -21.07 -31.37
C SER A 210 16.77 -20.69 -32.66
#